data_9072f87ac2eaaf9eecd50468afff8ba5
#
_entry.id   9072f87ac2eaaf9eecd50468afff8ba5
#
_cell.length_a   1.000
_cell.length_b   1.000
_cell.length_c   1.000
_cell.angle_alpha   90.00
_cell.angle_beta   90.00
_cell.angle_gamma   90.00
#
_symmetry.space_group_name_H-M   'P 1'
#
loop_
_entity.id
_entity.type
_entity.pdbx_description
1 polymer ?
#
loop_
_entity_poly.entity_id
_entity_poly.type
_entity_poly.pdbx_seq_one_letter_code
_entity_poly.pdbx_strand_id
1 'polypeptide(L)'
;KAAAGGRFTADEYTKEDIRDFALWKKQQAPSEPAWDSPYGKGRPGWHLECSAMIRDIYGAGGVDIHAGGIDLLFPHHENEIAQSCCAYRGENFVRYWVHNEHLLVDGKKMSKSLGNYFTLRDLSEKQGLERLISENRAPADTMKLHEKLSMKRALRYLLLSTHYRSRLNFTFENLKASDAACERIQTCLDKALGTSGLTEKEAAATFAARDPAQPQKLFTDKGLATAIQSFQDALLDDLNISRALAAVFDAVSDLNSRGMDADLARQAVVFFYAANQIIAVLDFRPEDQREKPQADLGDLASYVQSKIEERLRARAEKNWALSDQIRDELKAKGIILKDSPQGTTWEKA
;
A
#
# COMPACT_ATOMS: atom_id res chain seq x y z
N LYS A 1 40.03 15.20 7.73
CA LYS A 1 39.04 14.84 8.77
C LYS A 1 37.73 15.55 8.47
N ALA A 2 36.72 14.81 8.05
CA ALA A 2 35.37 15.37 7.84
C ALA A 2 34.75 15.69 9.20
N ALA A 3 34.38 16.95 9.43
CA ALA A 3 33.78 17.37 10.69
C ALA A 3 32.46 16.69 10.90
N ALA A 4 32.24 16.08 12.05
CA ALA A 4 31.00 15.47 12.47
C ALA A 4 29.92 16.56 12.66
N GLY A 5 29.27 16.96 11.56
CA GLY A 5 28.14 17.90 11.57
C GLY A 5 26.84 17.17 11.86
N GLY A 6 26.30 17.35 13.05
CA GLY A 6 24.93 17.33 13.57
C GLY A 6 23.83 16.36 13.06
N ARG A 7 24.03 15.52 12.04
CA ARG A 7 23.00 14.62 11.48
C ARG A 7 23.21 13.12 11.72
N PHE A 8 24.34 12.70 12.31
CA PHE A 8 24.75 11.29 12.35
C PHE A 8 25.06 10.82 13.78
N THR A 9 24.22 11.13 14.73
CA THR A 9 24.37 10.69 16.14
C THR A 9 23.75 9.31 16.43
N ALA A 10 23.54 8.47 15.43
CA ALA A 10 22.86 7.18 15.61
C ALA A 10 23.74 6.07 16.19
N ASP A 11 25.06 6.26 16.32
CA ASP A 11 25.95 5.25 16.88
C ASP A 11 26.31 5.55 18.36
N GLU A 12 26.09 4.55 19.19
CA GLU A 12 26.29 4.59 20.65
C GLU A 12 27.77 4.56 21.10
N TYR A 13 28.73 4.96 20.25
CA TYR A 13 30.15 4.95 20.56
C TYR A 13 30.85 6.18 19.98
N THR A 14 31.97 6.54 20.59
CA THR A 14 32.84 7.65 20.13
C THR A 14 33.55 7.24 18.85
N LYS A 15 33.36 7.97 17.77
CA LYS A 15 34.04 7.75 16.50
C LYS A 15 35.28 8.64 16.40
N GLU A 16 36.38 8.07 15.95
CA GLU A 16 37.56 8.84 15.58
C GLU A 16 37.43 9.51 14.21
N ASP A 17 36.70 8.84 13.29
CA ASP A 17 36.31 9.35 11.99
C ASP A 17 34.82 9.04 11.74
N ILE A 18 34.14 9.89 10.99
CA ILE A 18 32.72 9.70 10.65
C ILE A 18 32.46 8.41 9.83
N ARG A 19 33.49 7.91 9.18
CA ARG A 19 33.45 6.66 8.39
C ARG A 19 33.62 5.40 9.24
N ASP A 20 34.05 5.53 10.50
CA ASP A 20 34.17 4.37 11.38
C ASP A 20 32.82 3.81 11.75
N PHE A 21 32.70 2.49 11.78
CA PHE A 21 31.51 1.79 12.19
C PHE A 21 31.82 0.49 12.92
N ALA A 22 30.93 0.10 13.86
CA ALA A 22 31.13 -1.09 14.65
C ALA A 22 30.76 -2.35 13.87
N LEU A 23 31.68 -3.30 13.76
CA LEU A 23 31.42 -4.64 13.25
C LEU A 23 30.81 -5.56 14.33
N TRP A 24 31.34 -5.42 15.58
CA TRP A 24 30.90 -6.22 16.72
C TRP A 24 30.76 -5.32 17.95
N LYS A 25 29.62 -5.39 18.64
CA LYS A 25 29.35 -4.62 19.86
C LYS A 25 29.42 -5.55 21.06
N LYS A 26 30.27 -5.26 22.01
CA LYS A 26 30.37 -6.01 23.26
C LYS A 26 29.06 -5.90 24.06
N GLN A 27 28.64 -7.00 24.66
CA GLN A 27 27.50 -7.03 25.56
C GLN A 27 27.68 -6.07 26.72
N GLN A 28 26.75 -5.15 26.94
CA GLN A 28 26.84 -4.15 28.03
C GLN A 28 26.02 -4.55 29.24
N ALA A 29 24.85 -5.21 29.01
CA ALA A 29 23.98 -5.68 30.07
C ALA A 29 23.64 -7.16 29.88
N PRO A 30 23.48 -7.93 30.96
CA PRO A 30 23.11 -9.37 30.87
C PRO A 30 21.79 -9.63 30.13
N SER A 31 20.90 -8.65 30.09
CA SER A 31 19.60 -8.74 29.39
C SER A 31 19.72 -8.53 27.87
N GLU A 32 20.85 -8.05 27.36
CA GLU A 32 21.05 -7.90 25.92
C GLU A 32 21.28 -9.26 25.27
N PRO A 33 20.67 -9.53 24.09
CA PRO A 33 21.04 -10.66 23.26
C PRO A 33 22.51 -10.60 22.91
N ALA A 34 23.24 -11.70 23.13
CA ALA A 34 24.66 -11.73 22.83
C ALA A 34 25.13 -13.16 22.51
N TRP A 35 26.10 -13.25 21.64
CA TRP A 35 26.72 -14.48 21.17
C TRP A 35 28.22 -14.48 21.49
N ASP A 36 28.79 -15.65 21.61
CA ASP A 36 30.25 -15.79 21.76
C ASP A 36 30.95 -15.56 20.41
N SER A 37 32.08 -14.88 20.45
CA SER A 37 32.90 -14.61 19.28
C SER A 37 34.40 -14.53 19.67
N PRO A 38 35.32 -14.58 18.67
CA PRO A 38 36.75 -14.35 18.93
C PRO A 38 37.06 -12.96 19.56
N TYR A 39 36.09 -12.02 19.41
CA TYR A 39 36.20 -10.66 19.94
C TYR A 39 35.51 -10.49 21.31
N GLY A 40 35.12 -11.61 21.91
CA GLY A 40 34.34 -11.64 23.15
C GLY A 40 32.84 -11.72 22.94
N LYS A 41 32.10 -11.83 24.05
CA LYS A 41 30.67 -11.94 24.05
C LYS A 41 30.01 -10.61 23.63
N GLY A 42 29.12 -10.66 22.63
CA GLY A 42 28.50 -9.46 22.09
C GLY A 42 27.50 -9.76 20.96
N ARG A 43 27.23 -8.74 20.17
CA ARG A 43 26.31 -8.80 19.02
C ARG A 43 26.89 -8.11 17.78
N PRO A 44 26.44 -8.47 16.57
CA PRO A 44 26.86 -7.79 15.36
C PRO A 44 26.49 -6.30 15.40
N GLY A 45 27.27 -5.49 14.71
CA GLY A 45 26.88 -4.13 14.37
C GLY A 45 25.72 -4.16 13.36
N TRP A 46 24.87 -3.15 13.41
CA TRP A 46 23.66 -3.06 12.58
C TRP A 46 23.93 -3.30 11.08
N HIS A 47 24.98 -2.72 10.53
CA HIS A 47 25.28 -2.86 9.09
C HIS A 47 25.70 -4.30 8.71
N LEU A 48 26.35 -5.01 9.64
CA LEU A 48 26.78 -6.38 9.41
C LEU A 48 25.60 -7.37 9.32
N GLU A 49 24.50 -7.08 9.99
CA GLU A 49 23.29 -7.90 9.96
C GLU A 49 22.76 -8.04 8.52
N CYS A 50 22.56 -6.91 7.82
CA CYS A 50 22.08 -6.91 6.43
C CYS A 50 23.10 -7.55 5.47
N SER A 51 24.40 -7.23 5.60
CA SER A 51 25.44 -7.83 4.77
C SER A 51 25.48 -9.36 4.91
N ALA A 52 25.34 -9.87 6.14
CA ALA A 52 25.34 -11.31 6.41
C ALA A 52 24.07 -11.98 5.90
N MET A 53 22.89 -11.38 6.09
CA MET A 53 21.62 -11.91 5.62
C MET A 53 21.55 -11.98 4.09
N ILE A 54 22.01 -10.95 3.38
CA ILE A 54 22.09 -10.97 1.91
C ILE A 54 23.00 -12.11 1.46
N ARG A 55 24.15 -12.26 2.10
CA ARG A 55 25.10 -13.34 1.75
C ARG A 55 24.53 -14.73 2.01
N ASP A 56 23.86 -14.93 3.12
CA ASP A 56 23.26 -16.21 3.51
C ASP A 56 22.14 -16.65 2.54
N ILE A 57 21.26 -15.69 2.18
CA ILE A 57 20.09 -15.98 1.34
C ILE A 57 20.43 -16.08 -0.15
N TYR A 58 21.25 -15.17 -0.67
CA TYR A 58 21.49 -15.00 -2.10
C TYR A 58 22.87 -15.53 -2.56
N GLY A 59 23.76 -15.90 -1.64
CA GLY A 59 25.07 -16.45 -1.96
C GLY A 59 25.98 -15.44 -2.69
N ALA A 60 26.85 -15.97 -3.57
CA ALA A 60 27.82 -15.17 -4.34
C ALA A 60 27.19 -14.29 -5.43
N GLY A 61 25.93 -14.55 -5.80
CA GLY A 61 25.22 -13.80 -6.83
C GLY A 61 24.79 -12.39 -6.37
N GLY A 62 24.75 -12.17 -5.05
CA GLY A 62 24.22 -10.94 -4.48
C GLY A 62 22.72 -10.76 -4.72
N VAL A 63 22.23 -9.54 -4.57
CA VAL A 63 20.82 -9.18 -4.76
C VAL A 63 20.65 -8.19 -5.91
N ASP A 64 19.60 -8.36 -6.72
CA ASP A 64 19.36 -7.44 -7.84
C ASP A 64 19.01 -6.04 -7.37
N ILE A 65 18.11 -5.91 -6.38
CA ILE A 65 17.65 -4.62 -5.88
C ILE A 65 17.76 -4.59 -4.35
N HIS A 66 18.44 -3.59 -3.82
CA HIS A 66 18.44 -3.26 -2.41
C HIS A 66 17.85 -1.85 -2.23
N ALA A 67 16.77 -1.77 -1.44
CA ALA A 67 16.01 -0.53 -1.29
C ALA A 67 15.97 -0.07 0.17
N GLY A 68 15.87 1.26 0.35
CA GLY A 68 15.73 1.85 1.68
C GLY A 68 15.32 3.32 1.61
N GLY A 69 15.19 3.96 2.77
CA GLY A 69 15.05 5.40 2.85
C GLY A 69 16.35 6.12 2.51
N ILE A 70 16.29 7.37 2.09
CA ILE A 70 17.46 8.19 1.77
C ILE A 70 18.42 8.34 2.96
N ASP A 71 17.92 8.22 4.18
CA ASP A 71 18.70 8.23 5.41
C ASP A 71 19.56 6.97 5.62
N LEU A 72 19.26 5.88 4.92
CA LEU A 72 20.07 4.67 4.92
C LEU A 72 21.24 4.73 3.92
N LEU A 73 21.21 5.65 2.94
CA LEU A 73 22.29 5.80 1.96
C LEU A 73 23.65 5.90 2.67
N PHE A 74 23.73 6.77 3.69
CA PHE A 74 24.88 6.91 4.54
C PHE A 74 24.43 7.04 6.01
N PRO A 75 25.05 6.28 6.94
CA PRO A 75 26.22 5.40 6.74
C PRO A 75 25.88 3.94 6.41
N HIS A 76 24.58 3.53 6.47
CA HIS A 76 24.20 2.11 6.50
C HIS A 76 24.58 1.36 5.22
N HIS A 77 24.08 1.76 4.07
CA HIS A 77 24.34 1.09 2.80
C HIS A 77 25.79 1.20 2.35
N GLU A 78 26.44 2.33 2.58
CA GLU A 78 27.89 2.48 2.31
C GLU A 78 28.73 1.52 3.15
N ASN A 79 28.34 1.29 4.41
CA ASN A 79 29.03 0.34 5.29
C ASN A 79 28.76 -1.11 4.87
N GLU A 80 27.57 -1.43 4.38
CA GLU A 80 27.27 -2.75 3.81
C GLU A 80 28.11 -3.03 2.56
N ILE A 81 28.26 -2.03 1.67
CA ILE A 81 29.15 -2.12 0.50
C ILE A 81 30.58 -2.39 0.94
N ALA A 82 31.10 -1.60 1.89
CA ALA A 82 32.46 -1.77 2.40
C ALA A 82 32.68 -3.17 2.99
N GLN A 83 31.75 -3.66 3.81
CA GLN A 83 31.81 -5.00 4.42
C GLN A 83 31.81 -6.10 3.38
N SER A 84 30.85 -6.08 2.47
CA SER A 84 30.63 -7.16 1.48
C SER A 84 31.72 -7.18 0.42
N CYS A 85 32.12 -6.02 -0.13
CA CYS A 85 33.18 -5.94 -1.12
C CYS A 85 34.56 -6.31 -0.54
N CYS A 86 34.83 -6.01 0.73
CA CYS A 86 36.07 -6.39 1.38
C CYS A 86 36.12 -7.88 1.75
N ALA A 87 34.99 -8.42 2.24
CA ALA A 87 34.91 -9.83 2.65
C ALA A 87 34.88 -10.79 1.46
N TYR A 88 34.22 -10.41 0.35
CA TYR A 88 33.93 -11.27 -0.79
C TYR A 88 34.42 -10.63 -2.10
N ARG A 89 35.72 -10.48 -2.20
CA ARG A 89 36.39 -9.82 -3.34
C ARG A 89 36.04 -10.51 -4.68
N GLY A 90 35.58 -9.71 -5.64
CA GLY A 90 35.19 -10.17 -6.98
C GLY A 90 33.81 -10.75 -7.09
N GLU A 91 33.01 -10.76 -6.03
CA GLU A 91 31.61 -11.18 -6.04
C GLU A 91 30.67 -9.96 -6.10
N ASN A 92 29.51 -10.16 -6.71
CA ASN A 92 28.46 -9.14 -6.71
C ASN A 92 27.82 -9.06 -5.33
N PHE A 93 27.51 -7.83 -4.88
CA PHE A 93 26.75 -7.60 -3.66
C PHE A 93 25.35 -7.10 -3.99
N VAL A 94 25.23 -5.91 -4.59
CA VAL A 94 23.97 -5.30 -4.99
C VAL A 94 24.11 -4.72 -6.38
N ARG A 95 23.14 -5.01 -7.27
CA ARG A 95 23.15 -4.53 -8.64
C ARG A 95 22.54 -3.12 -8.75
N TYR A 96 21.41 -2.89 -8.08
CA TYR A 96 20.69 -1.60 -8.08
C TYR A 96 20.36 -1.17 -6.67
N TRP A 97 20.68 0.06 -6.35
CA TRP A 97 20.34 0.72 -5.09
C TRP A 97 19.16 1.67 -5.33
N VAL A 98 18.10 1.55 -4.54
CA VAL A 98 16.90 2.40 -4.66
C VAL A 98 16.66 3.09 -3.32
N HIS A 99 16.74 4.43 -3.30
CA HIS A 99 16.52 5.22 -2.11
C HIS A 99 15.30 6.13 -2.28
N ASN A 100 14.29 5.93 -1.47
CA ASN A 100 13.11 6.79 -1.45
C ASN A 100 13.25 7.92 -0.43
N GLU A 101 12.69 9.07 -0.78
CA GLU A 101 12.61 10.22 0.12
C GLU A 101 11.61 10.00 1.26
N HIS A 102 11.66 10.89 2.24
CA HIS A 102 10.83 10.81 3.44
C HIS A 102 9.36 11.09 3.17
N LEU A 103 8.51 10.35 3.89
CA LEU A 103 7.10 10.66 4.04
C LEU A 103 6.94 11.75 5.11
N LEU A 104 6.31 12.86 4.71
CA LEU A 104 5.89 13.92 5.60
C LEU A 104 4.41 13.76 5.94
N VAL A 105 4.02 14.24 7.10
CA VAL A 105 2.62 14.39 7.51
C VAL A 105 2.40 15.85 7.87
N ASP A 106 1.49 16.52 7.14
CA ASP A 106 1.23 17.95 7.28
C ASP A 106 2.53 18.79 7.27
N GLY A 107 3.42 18.47 6.31
CA GLY A 107 4.70 19.14 6.10
C GLY A 107 5.79 18.83 7.13
N LYS A 108 5.54 17.97 8.11
CA LYS A 108 6.49 17.59 9.17
C LYS A 108 6.92 16.14 9.03
N LYS A 109 8.13 15.79 9.48
CA LYS A 109 8.58 14.40 9.55
C LYS A 109 7.61 13.60 10.42
N MET A 110 7.15 12.44 9.90
CA MET A 110 6.32 11.53 10.67
C MET A 110 7.12 10.93 11.82
N SER A 111 6.64 11.07 13.06
CA SER A 111 7.29 10.48 14.23
C SER A 111 6.29 10.21 15.36
N LYS A 112 6.59 9.22 16.19
CA LYS A 112 5.78 8.91 17.39
C LYS A 112 5.80 10.06 18.39
N SER A 113 6.95 10.74 18.54
CA SER A 113 7.10 11.86 19.49
C SER A 113 6.29 13.10 19.09
N LEU A 114 6.01 13.30 17.81
CA LEU A 114 5.16 14.40 17.31
C LEU A 114 3.67 14.04 17.30
N GLY A 115 3.31 12.79 17.61
CA GLY A 115 1.92 12.33 17.57
C GLY A 115 1.29 12.31 16.17
N ASN A 116 2.06 12.58 15.11
CA ASN A 116 1.59 12.60 13.72
C ASN A 116 1.83 11.27 12.98
N TYR A 117 1.93 10.19 13.73
CA TYR A 117 2.13 8.85 13.22
C TYR A 117 0.79 8.16 12.93
N PHE A 118 0.63 7.64 11.71
CA PHE A 118 -0.53 6.85 11.29
C PHE A 118 -0.08 5.46 10.83
N THR A 119 -0.81 4.42 11.22
CA THR A 119 -0.64 3.09 10.64
C THR A 119 -1.63 2.89 9.49
N LEU A 120 -1.31 1.96 8.60
CA LEU A 120 -2.26 1.56 7.56
C LEU A 120 -3.59 1.06 8.16
N ARG A 121 -3.52 0.37 9.30
CA ARG A 121 -4.69 -0.11 10.05
C ARG A 121 -5.54 1.05 10.55
N ASP A 122 -4.92 2.07 11.14
CA ASP A 122 -5.64 3.26 11.63
C ASP A 122 -6.43 3.96 10.51
N LEU A 123 -5.89 3.97 9.29
CA LEU A 123 -6.50 4.65 8.14
C LEU A 123 -7.49 3.76 7.38
N SER A 124 -7.33 2.43 7.41
CA SER A 124 -8.14 1.50 6.61
C SER A 124 -9.27 0.83 7.37
N GLU A 125 -9.24 0.84 8.71
CA GLU A 125 -10.27 0.25 9.56
C GLU A 125 -11.14 1.35 10.17
N LYS A 126 -12.46 1.12 10.23
CA LYS A 126 -13.44 2.08 10.77
C LYS A 126 -13.09 2.53 12.19
N GLN A 127 -12.79 1.56 13.07
CA GLN A 127 -12.43 1.82 14.47
C GLN A 127 -11.15 2.68 14.59
N GLY A 128 -10.18 2.44 13.70
CA GLY A 128 -8.96 3.25 13.62
C GLY A 128 -9.28 4.71 13.27
N LEU A 129 -10.12 4.93 12.26
CA LEU A 129 -10.56 6.27 11.84
C LEU A 129 -11.41 6.97 12.90
N GLU A 130 -12.36 6.26 13.54
CA GLU A 130 -13.16 6.80 14.65
C GLU A 130 -12.27 7.29 15.79
N ARG A 131 -11.25 6.49 16.14
CA ARG A 131 -10.25 6.88 17.13
C ARG A 131 -9.49 8.13 16.70
N LEU A 132 -8.95 8.18 15.47
CA LEU A 132 -8.23 9.35 14.97
C LEU A 132 -9.08 10.62 14.96
N ILE A 133 -10.37 10.51 14.63
CA ILE A 133 -11.32 11.62 14.67
C ILE A 133 -11.58 12.06 16.11
N SER A 134 -11.81 11.12 17.04
CA SER A 134 -12.04 11.43 18.46
C SER A 134 -10.82 12.08 19.13
N GLU A 135 -9.61 11.70 18.69
CA GLU A 135 -8.34 12.31 19.11
C GLU A 135 -8.02 13.65 18.39
N ASN A 136 -8.92 14.13 17.54
CA ASN A 136 -8.74 15.32 16.69
C ASN A 136 -7.51 15.26 15.77
N ARG A 137 -7.17 14.06 15.29
CA ARG A 137 -6.04 13.75 14.39
C ARG A 137 -6.47 13.50 12.95
N ALA A 138 -7.77 13.34 12.70
CA ALA A 138 -8.36 13.22 11.38
C ALA A 138 -9.64 14.07 11.28
N PRO A 139 -9.93 14.68 10.12
CA PRO A 139 -11.19 15.38 9.88
C PRO A 139 -12.39 14.43 9.99
N ALA A 140 -13.50 14.92 10.55
CA ALA A 140 -14.72 14.12 10.75
C ALA A 140 -15.31 13.57 9.44
N ASP A 141 -15.16 14.28 8.33
CA ASP A 141 -15.63 13.87 7.01
C ASP A 141 -14.77 12.75 6.36
N THR A 142 -13.63 12.39 6.98
CA THR A 142 -12.81 11.24 6.55
C THR A 142 -13.58 9.91 6.65
N MET A 143 -14.58 9.81 7.54
CA MET A 143 -15.47 8.65 7.60
C MET A 143 -16.25 8.43 6.31
N LYS A 144 -16.64 9.49 5.61
CA LYS A 144 -17.35 9.39 4.31
C LYS A 144 -16.48 8.74 3.23
N LEU A 145 -15.17 8.91 3.30
CA LEU A 145 -14.21 8.24 2.41
C LEU A 145 -14.16 6.75 2.70
N HIS A 146 -14.18 6.36 3.96
CA HIS A 146 -14.19 4.96 4.35
C HIS A 146 -15.48 4.24 3.92
N GLU A 147 -16.63 4.92 3.98
CA GLU A 147 -17.92 4.35 3.61
C GLU A 147 -18.11 4.22 2.09
N LYS A 148 -17.48 5.08 1.30
CA LYS A 148 -17.69 5.15 -0.16
C LYS A 148 -16.67 4.34 -0.95
N LEU A 149 -15.48 4.16 -0.43
CA LEU A 149 -14.34 3.70 -1.20
C LEU A 149 -13.39 2.78 -0.46
N SER A 150 -12.62 2.06 -1.25
CA SER A 150 -11.47 1.35 -0.74
C SER A 150 -10.40 2.37 -0.32
N MET A 151 -10.40 2.74 0.97
CA MET A 151 -9.35 3.57 1.58
C MET A 151 -7.93 3.09 1.19
N LYS A 152 -7.77 1.76 1.07
CA LYS A 152 -6.52 1.12 0.63
C LYS A 152 -6.11 1.55 -0.78
N ARG A 153 -7.09 1.71 -1.69
CA ARG A 153 -6.86 2.15 -3.08
C ARG A 153 -6.41 3.60 -3.14
N ALA A 154 -7.09 4.48 -2.41
CA ALA A 154 -6.72 5.89 -2.31
C ALA A 154 -5.34 6.09 -1.66
N LEU A 155 -5.04 5.34 -0.59
CA LEU A 155 -3.72 5.34 0.05
C LEU A 155 -2.62 4.86 -0.89
N ARG A 156 -2.87 3.76 -1.62
CA ARG A 156 -1.90 3.27 -2.61
C ARG A 156 -1.62 4.30 -3.70
N TYR A 157 -2.69 4.92 -4.23
CA TYR A 157 -2.54 5.97 -5.24
C TYR A 157 -1.76 7.16 -4.69
N LEU A 158 -2.09 7.63 -3.49
CA LEU A 158 -1.37 8.72 -2.83
C LEU A 158 0.13 8.43 -2.73
N LEU A 159 0.49 7.24 -2.23
CA LEU A 159 1.88 6.82 -2.06
C LEU A 159 2.63 6.71 -3.40
N LEU A 160 1.93 6.36 -4.49
CA LEU A 160 2.49 6.26 -5.84
C LEU A 160 2.53 7.60 -6.59
N SER A 161 1.71 8.59 -6.21
CA SER A 161 1.50 9.82 -7.00
C SER A 161 2.74 10.72 -7.12
N THR A 162 3.71 10.54 -6.22
CA THR A 162 4.95 11.33 -6.16
C THR A 162 6.14 10.45 -6.54
N HIS A 163 7.08 11.02 -7.31
CA HIS A 163 8.32 10.32 -7.64
C HIS A 163 9.06 9.91 -6.36
N TYR A 164 9.56 8.68 -6.28
CA TYR A 164 10.15 8.12 -5.06
C TYR A 164 11.36 8.92 -4.51
N ARG A 165 12.06 9.68 -5.35
CA ARG A 165 13.15 10.60 -4.95
C ARG A 165 12.65 11.95 -4.43
N SER A 166 11.32 12.16 -4.39
CA SER A 166 10.71 13.41 -3.91
C SER A 166 9.94 13.16 -2.63
N ARG A 167 9.95 14.15 -1.74
CA ARG A 167 9.19 14.06 -0.48
C ARG A 167 7.71 13.98 -0.75
N LEU A 168 7.07 12.95 -0.24
CA LEU A 168 5.62 12.82 -0.24
C LEU A 168 5.06 13.47 1.03
N ASN A 169 4.09 14.36 0.89
CA ASN A 169 3.37 14.94 2.01
C ASN A 169 1.98 14.31 2.13
N PHE A 170 1.79 13.49 3.15
CA PHE A 170 0.47 12.97 3.50
C PHE A 170 -0.35 14.07 4.17
N THR A 171 -1.53 14.33 3.60
CA THR A 171 -2.61 15.11 4.22
C THR A 171 -3.93 14.42 3.91
N PHE A 172 -4.97 14.67 4.69
CA PHE A 172 -6.29 14.12 4.40
C PHE A 172 -6.91 14.74 3.14
N GLU A 173 -6.54 15.97 2.77
CA GLU A 173 -6.91 16.58 1.49
C GLU A 173 -6.30 15.81 0.31
N ASN A 174 -5.00 15.50 0.39
CA ASN A 174 -4.33 14.72 -0.65
C ASN A 174 -4.90 13.29 -0.75
N LEU A 175 -5.31 12.70 0.37
CA LEU A 175 -5.99 11.41 0.38
C LEU A 175 -7.34 11.49 -0.35
N LYS A 176 -8.15 12.53 -0.11
CA LYS A 176 -9.41 12.78 -0.82
C LYS A 176 -9.19 13.02 -2.31
N ALA A 177 -8.17 13.79 -2.67
CA ALA A 177 -7.81 14.03 -4.05
C ALA A 177 -7.37 12.75 -4.78
N SER A 178 -6.63 11.88 -4.08
CA SER A 178 -6.22 10.57 -4.57
C SER A 178 -7.40 9.65 -4.83
N ASP A 179 -8.40 9.70 -3.96
CA ASP A 179 -9.63 8.99 -4.11
C ASP A 179 -10.41 9.44 -5.35
N ALA A 180 -10.61 10.74 -5.52
CA ALA A 180 -11.26 11.32 -6.69
C ALA A 180 -10.49 10.98 -7.99
N ALA A 181 -9.17 10.91 -7.94
CA ALA A 181 -8.34 10.48 -9.07
C ALA A 181 -8.59 9.01 -9.42
N CYS A 182 -8.63 8.11 -8.45
CA CYS A 182 -8.97 6.70 -8.66
C CYS A 182 -10.36 6.54 -9.26
N GLU A 183 -11.35 7.27 -8.74
CA GLU A 183 -12.73 7.23 -9.25
C GLU A 183 -12.83 7.69 -10.70
N ARG A 184 -12.10 8.74 -11.06
CA ARG A 184 -12.10 9.24 -12.45
C ARG A 184 -11.60 8.18 -13.42
N ILE A 185 -10.52 7.46 -13.08
CA ILE A 185 -9.97 6.39 -13.92
C ILE A 185 -10.95 5.20 -13.94
N GLN A 186 -11.48 4.81 -12.78
CA GLN A 186 -12.41 3.70 -12.63
C GLN A 186 -13.68 3.90 -13.47
N THR A 187 -14.28 5.09 -13.40
CA THR A 187 -15.49 5.44 -14.18
C THR A 187 -15.24 5.28 -15.69
N CYS A 188 -14.06 5.66 -16.17
CA CYS A 188 -13.70 5.49 -17.57
C CYS A 188 -13.55 4.01 -17.94
N LEU A 189 -12.92 3.21 -17.07
CA LEU A 189 -12.82 1.75 -17.22
C LEU A 189 -14.19 1.10 -17.21
N ASP A 190 -15.08 1.48 -16.30
CA ASP A 190 -16.43 0.91 -16.18
C ASP A 190 -17.25 1.14 -17.46
N LYS A 191 -17.16 2.34 -18.01
CA LYS A 191 -17.76 2.65 -19.30
C LYS A 191 -17.18 1.79 -20.42
N ALA A 192 -15.86 1.58 -20.44
CA ALA A 192 -15.22 0.71 -21.42
C ALA A 192 -15.61 -0.76 -21.25
N LEU A 193 -15.67 -1.29 -20.03
CA LEU A 193 -16.15 -2.63 -19.73
C LEU A 193 -17.61 -2.84 -20.18
N GLY A 194 -18.49 -1.91 -19.84
CA GLY A 194 -19.91 -1.96 -20.22
C GLY A 194 -20.12 -1.88 -21.75
N THR A 195 -19.30 -1.10 -22.47
CA THR A 195 -19.40 -0.96 -23.93
C THR A 195 -18.79 -2.14 -24.68
N SER A 196 -17.67 -2.68 -24.21
CA SER A 196 -16.93 -3.75 -24.89
C SER A 196 -17.42 -5.15 -24.56
N GLY A 197 -17.95 -5.35 -23.35
CA GLY A 197 -18.21 -6.67 -22.77
C GLY A 197 -16.95 -7.51 -22.51
N LEU A 198 -15.75 -6.90 -22.60
CA LEU A 198 -14.48 -7.59 -22.38
C LEU A 198 -14.28 -7.88 -20.90
N THR A 199 -13.84 -9.08 -20.58
CA THR A 199 -13.48 -9.47 -19.21
C THR A 199 -12.02 -9.16 -18.90
N GLU A 200 -11.67 -9.09 -17.61
CA GLU A 200 -10.29 -8.94 -17.16
C GLU A 200 -9.38 -10.06 -17.69
N LYS A 201 -9.89 -11.30 -17.72
CA LYS A 201 -9.15 -12.47 -18.23
C LYS A 201 -8.80 -12.33 -19.71
N GLU A 202 -9.71 -11.83 -20.52
CA GLU A 202 -9.48 -11.59 -21.95
C GLU A 202 -8.51 -10.41 -22.17
N ALA A 203 -8.64 -9.35 -21.40
CA ALA A 203 -7.68 -8.24 -21.40
C ALA A 203 -6.28 -8.72 -21.01
N ALA A 204 -6.16 -9.56 -19.99
CA ALA A 204 -4.91 -10.18 -19.57
C ALA A 204 -4.27 -11.02 -20.69
N ALA A 205 -5.07 -11.87 -21.34
CA ALA A 205 -4.60 -12.70 -22.45
C ALA A 205 -4.09 -11.86 -23.64
N THR A 206 -4.84 -10.79 -23.99
CA THR A 206 -4.44 -9.85 -25.05
C THR A 206 -3.13 -9.14 -24.69
N PHE A 207 -3.02 -8.66 -23.46
CA PHE A 207 -1.80 -7.99 -22.97
C PHE A 207 -0.59 -8.94 -22.90
N ALA A 208 -0.79 -10.20 -22.54
CA ALA A 208 0.28 -11.20 -22.47
C ALA A 208 0.89 -11.52 -23.86
N ALA A 209 0.10 -11.38 -24.93
CA ALA A 209 0.55 -11.63 -26.30
C ALA A 209 1.38 -10.46 -26.89
N ARG A 210 1.58 -9.34 -26.15
CA ARG A 210 2.32 -8.17 -26.63
C ARG A 210 3.80 -8.42 -26.82
N ASP A 211 4.42 -7.64 -27.69
CA ASP A 211 5.87 -7.43 -27.68
C ASP A 211 6.22 -6.43 -26.55
N PRO A 212 6.95 -6.86 -25.49
CA PRO A 212 7.31 -5.94 -24.39
C PRO A 212 8.15 -4.74 -24.83
N ALA A 213 8.91 -4.86 -25.92
CA ALA A 213 9.73 -3.77 -26.47
C ALA A 213 8.90 -2.75 -27.28
N GLN A 214 7.69 -3.13 -27.69
CA GLN A 214 6.86 -2.32 -28.58
C GLN A 214 5.37 -2.40 -28.16
N PRO A 215 5.04 -2.01 -26.91
CA PRO A 215 3.69 -2.17 -26.36
C PRO A 215 2.64 -1.38 -27.14
N GLN A 216 3.04 -0.28 -27.81
CA GLN A 216 2.15 0.55 -28.63
C GLN A 216 1.55 -0.22 -29.82
N LYS A 217 2.23 -1.26 -30.31
CA LYS A 217 1.73 -2.09 -31.42
C LYS A 217 0.51 -2.93 -31.04
N LEU A 218 0.18 -3.03 -29.77
CA LEU A 218 -1.02 -3.70 -29.30
C LEU A 218 -2.30 -2.91 -29.65
N PHE A 219 -2.18 -1.62 -29.93
CA PHE A 219 -3.29 -0.70 -30.13
C PHE A 219 -3.34 -0.20 -31.57
N THR A 220 -4.51 -0.26 -32.19
CA THR A 220 -4.78 0.38 -33.49
C THR A 220 -5.19 1.84 -33.31
N ASP A 221 -5.75 2.19 -32.16
CA ASP A 221 -6.02 3.57 -31.79
C ASP A 221 -4.73 4.31 -31.44
N LYS A 222 -4.49 5.43 -32.15
CA LYS A 222 -3.25 6.22 -32.00
C LYS A 222 -3.13 6.88 -30.62
N GLY A 223 -4.26 7.28 -30.03
CA GLY A 223 -4.27 7.89 -28.69
C GLY A 223 -3.80 6.90 -27.63
N LEU A 224 -4.37 5.70 -27.62
CA LEU A 224 -3.98 4.63 -26.70
C LEU A 224 -2.57 4.11 -26.96
N ALA A 225 -2.16 4.00 -28.25
CA ALA A 225 -0.80 3.62 -28.61
C ALA A 225 0.23 4.64 -28.06
N THR A 226 -0.06 5.94 -28.19
CA THR A 226 0.81 7.00 -27.63
C THR A 226 0.80 6.96 -26.10
N ALA A 227 -0.36 6.79 -25.47
CA ALA A 227 -0.48 6.77 -24.02
C ALA A 227 0.29 5.60 -23.38
N ILE A 228 0.19 4.39 -23.94
CA ILE A 228 0.93 3.23 -23.38
C ILE A 228 2.44 3.37 -23.58
N GLN A 229 2.89 3.94 -24.70
CA GLN A 229 4.31 4.23 -24.93
C GLN A 229 4.80 5.27 -23.93
N SER A 230 4.08 6.38 -23.73
CA SER A 230 4.43 7.41 -22.76
C SER A 230 4.45 6.89 -21.33
N PHE A 231 3.50 5.99 -20.98
CA PHE A 231 3.46 5.31 -19.69
C PHE A 231 4.72 4.45 -19.48
N GLN A 232 5.10 3.65 -20.45
CA GLN A 232 6.30 2.81 -20.38
C GLN A 232 7.58 3.64 -20.32
N ASP A 233 7.72 4.64 -21.19
CA ASP A 233 8.89 5.51 -21.24
C ASP A 233 9.10 6.25 -19.91
N ALA A 234 8.01 6.66 -19.26
CA ALA A 234 8.07 7.28 -17.94
C ALA A 234 8.59 6.30 -16.86
N LEU A 235 8.18 5.05 -16.91
CA LEU A 235 8.66 4.04 -15.97
C LEU A 235 10.11 3.63 -16.23
N LEU A 236 10.56 3.66 -17.48
CA LEU A 236 11.96 3.43 -17.86
C LEU A 236 12.86 4.62 -17.51
N ASP A 237 12.29 5.81 -17.32
CA ASP A 237 12.96 7.02 -16.88
C ASP A 237 12.93 7.12 -15.34
N ASP A 238 13.74 6.29 -14.68
CA ASP A 238 13.91 6.24 -13.22
C ASP A 238 12.58 6.06 -12.45
N LEU A 239 11.70 5.19 -12.96
CA LEU A 239 10.40 4.89 -12.34
C LEU A 239 9.53 6.14 -12.13
N ASN A 240 9.51 7.05 -13.09
CA ASN A 240 8.78 8.32 -13.02
C ASN A 240 7.25 8.10 -13.05
N ILE A 241 6.73 7.62 -11.96
CA ILE A 241 5.31 7.27 -11.82
C ILE A 241 4.38 8.47 -11.99
N SER A 242 4.81 9.67 -11.61
CA SER A 242 4.01 10.89 -11.78
C SER A 242 3.76 11.17 -13.27
N ARG A 243 4.79 11.00 -14.12
CA ARG A 243 4.67 11.13 -15.57
C ARG A 243 3.86 9.97 -16.17
N ALA A 244 4.03 8.75 -15.65
CA ALA A 244 3.24 7.61 -16.09
C ALA A 244 1.74 7.80 -15.78
N LEU A 245 1.38 8.30 -14.59
CA LEU A 245 0.00 8.65 -14.25
C LEU A 245 -0.57 9.76 -15.15
N ALA A 246 0.23 10.75 -15.52
CA ALA A 246 -0.20 11.77 -16.46
C ALA A 246 -0.64 11.15 -17.81
N ALA A 247 0.11 10.19 -18.35
CA ALA A 247 -0.28 9.48 -19.57
C ALA A 247 -1.60 8.71 -19.43
N VAL A 248 -1.89 8.16 -18.24
CA VAL A 248 -3.19 7.52 -17.95
C VAL A 248 -4.32 8.56 -17.96
N PHE A 249 -4.12 9.74 -17.35
CA PHE A 249 -5.15 10.79 -17.35
C PHE A 249 -5.36 11.44 -18.71
N ASP A 250 -4.33 11.53 -19.53
CA ASP A 250 -4.44 11.99 -20.92
C ASP A 250 -5.31 11.01 -21.72
N ALA A 251 -5.08 9.69 -21.58
CA ALA A 251 -5.93 8.67 -22.17
C ALA A 251 -7.38 8.76 -21.69
N VAL A 252 -7.62 8.89 -20.37
CA VAL A 252 -8.97 9.07 -19.80
C VAL A 252 -9.65 10.30 -20.39
N SER A 253 -8.93 11.41 -20.52
CA SER A 253 -9.45 12.67 -21.06
C SER A 253 -9.83 12.52 -22.55
N ASP A 254 -8.96 11.90 -23.32
CA ASP A 254 -9.18 11.66 -24.75
C ASP A 254 -10.37 10.72 -24.99
N LEU A 255 -10.43 9.57 -24.29
CA LEU A 255 -11.54 8.62 -24.38
C LEU A 255 -12.89 9.24 -23.99
N ASN A 256 -12.91 10.08 -22.96
CA ASN A 256 -14.13 10.77 -22.54
C ASN A 256 -14.59 11.83 -23.54
N SER A 257 -13.66 12.49 -24.24
CA SER A 257 -13.97 13.54 -25.21
C SER A 257 -14.52 12.99 -26.53
N ARG A 258 -13.99 11.87 -27.00
CA ARG A 258 -14.36 11.23 -28.28
C ARG A 258 -15.57 10.30 -28.15
N GLY A 259 -15.85 9.79 -26.95
CA GLY A 259 -16.68 8.63 -26.77
C GLY A 259 -15.97 7.34 -27.17
N MET A 260 -16.61 6.20 -26.91
CA MET A 260 -16.05 4.88 -27.20
C MET A 260 -17.08 4.03 -27.95
N ASP A 261 -16.75 3.56 -29.15
CA ASP A 261 -17.41 2.43 -29.77
C ASP A 261 -16.88 1.10 -29.18
N ALA A 262 -17.41 -0.02 -29.62
CA ALA A 262 -17.06 -1.33 -29.05
C ALA A 262 -15.58 -1.70 -29.28
N ASP A 263 -14.96 -1.31 -30.41
CA ASP A 263 -13.56 -1.61 -30.69
C ASP A 263 -12.63 -0.77 -29.84
N LEU A 264 -12.85 0.55 -29.79
CA LEU A 264 -12.09 1.46 -28.95
C LEU A 264 -12.24 1.10 -27.46
N ALA A 265 -13.43 0.71 -27.02
CA ALA A 265 -13.67 0.28 -25.65
C ALA A 265 -12.87 -0.99 -25.29
N ARG A 266 -12.76 -1.98 -26.20
CA ARG A 266 -11.91 -3.16 -26.00
C ARG A 266 -10.44 -2.76 -25.81
N GLN A 267 -9.94 -1.89 -26.68
CA GLN A 267 -8.56 -1.39 -26.57
C GLN A 267 -8.35 -0.61 -25.26
N ALA A 268 -9.31 0.21 -24.83
CA ALA A 268 -9.26 0.94 -23.57
C ALA A 268 -9.18 -0.01 -22.36
N VAL A 269 -9.97 -1.09 -22.32
CA VAL A 269 -9.89 -2.10 -21.24
C VAL A 269 -8.49 -2.72 -21.18
N VAL A 270 -7.89 -3.07 -22.33
CA VAL A 270 -6.53 -3.61 -22.39
C VAL A 270 -5.49 -2.59 -21.92
N PHE A 271 -5.66 -1.31 -22.27
CA PHE A 271 -4.79 -0.22 -21.79
C PHE A 271 -4.87 -0.07 -20.27
N PHE A 272 -6.07 -0.01 -19.71
CA PHE A 272 -6.24 0.09 -18.25
C PHE A 272 -5.71 -1.15 -17.53
N TYR A 273 -5.88 -2.35 -18.11
CA TYR A 273 -5.28 -3.55 -17.58
C TYR A 273 -3.74 -3.44 -17.53
N ALA A 274 -3.12 -2.99 -18.62
CA ALA A 274 -1.67 -2.80 -18.69
C ALA A 274 -1.17 -1.81 -17.62
N ALA A 275 -1.81 -0.65 -17.50
CA ALA A 275 -1.48 0.34 -16.49
C ALA A 275 -1.68 -0.21 -15.06
N ASN A 276 -2.75 -0.98 -14.84
CA ASN A 276 -3.08 -1.53 -13.53
C ASN A 276 -2.11 -2.61 -13.04
N GLN A 277 -1.31 -3.23 -13.91
CA GLN A 277 -0.22 -4.13 -13.48
C GLN A 277 0.81 -3.39 -12.60
N ILE A 278 0.89 -2.08 -12.72
CA ILE A 278 1.82 -1.22 -11.96
C ILE A 278 1.07 -0.45 -10.87
N ILE A 279 0.02 0.29 -11.24
CA ILE A 279 -0.69 1.17 -10.29
C ILE A 279 -1.55 0.40 -9.30
N ALA A 280 -2.17 -0.71 -9.71
CA ALA A 280 -2.99 -1.62 -8.90
C ALA A 280 -4.06 -0.91 -8.06
N VAL A 281 -4.82 0.00 -8.71
CA VAL A 281 -5.93 0.76 -8.07
C VAL A 281 -7.27 0.57 -8.78
N LEU A 282 -7.31 -0.21 -9.86
CA LEU A 282 -8.52 -0.43 -10.65
C LEU A 282 -9.14 -1.80 -10.35
N ASP A 283 -10.46 -1.86 -10.37
CA ASP A 283 -11.25 -3.07 -10.20
C ASP A 283 -11.99 -3.39 -11.51
N PHE A 284 -11.68 -4.54 -12.09
CA PHE A 284 -12.25 -5.01 -13.35
C PHE A 284 -13.56 -5.79 -13.17
N ARG A 285 -13.97 -6.07 -11.93
CA ARG A 285 -15.27 -6.69 -11.68
C ARG A 285 -16.39 -5.71 -12.02
N PRO A 286 -17.54 -6.19 -12.52
CA PRO A 286 -18.74 -5.38 -12.65
C PRO A 286 -19.08 -4.65 -11.34
N GLU A 287 -19.62 -3.44 -11.43
CA GLU A 287 -19.87 -2.59 -10.25
C GLU A 287 -20.75 -3.28 -9.18
N ASP A 288 -21.73 -4.05 -9.62
CA ASP A 288 -22.63 -4.83 -8.77
C ASP A 288 -21.94 -6.00 -8.04
N GLN A 289 -20.79 -6.47 -8.55
CA GLN A 289 -19.98 -7.56 -7.99
C GLN A 289 -18.78 -7.07 -7.17
N ARG A 290 -18.53 -5.77 -7.13
CA ARG A 290 -17.46 -5.21 -6.29
C ARG A 290 -17.86 -5.32 -4.84
N GLU A 291 -16.92 -5.72 -4.02
CA GLU A 291 -17.11 -5.65 -2.58
C GLU A 291 -17.43 -4.20 -2.22
N LYS A 292 -18.68 -3.94 -1.88
CA LYS A 292 -19.00 -2.74 -1.10
C LYS A 292 -18.10 -2.79 0.13
N PRO A 293 -17.55 -1.65 0.60
CA PRO A 293 -16.77 -1.65 1.83
C PRO A 293 -17.50 -2.53 2.83
N GLN A 294 -16.86 -3.62 3.26
CA GLN A 294 -17.49 -4.55 4.18
C GLN A 294 -17.94 -3.72 5.37
N ALA A 295 -19.25 -3.66 5.60
CA ALA A 295 -19.75 -3.17 6.86
C ALA A 295 -18.96 -3.92 7.92
N ASP A 296 -18.14 -3.18 8.67
CA ASP A 296 -17.12 -3.72 9.53
C ASP A 296 -17.73 -4.82 10.40
N LEU A 297 -17.01 -5.90 10.66
CA LEU A 297 -17.45 -6.90 11.63
C LEU A 297 -17.89 -6.24 12.96
N GLY A 298 -17.32 -5.06 13.27
CA GLY A 298 -17.75 -4.19 14.37
C GLY A 298 -19.14 -3.59 14.19
N ASP A 299 -19.48 -3.11 12.99
CA ASP A 299 -20.83 -2.62 12.66
C ASP A 299 -21.81 -3.78 12.62
N LEU A 300 -21.40 -4.91 12.05
CA LEU A 300 -22.21 -6.11 12.06
C LEU A 300 -22.44 -6.61 13.49
N ALA A 301 -21.40 -6.64 14.31
CA ALA A 301 -21.52 -7.04 15.72
C ALA A 301 -22.40 -6.06 16.50
N SER A 302 -22.23 -4.76 16.33
CA SER A 302 -23.05 -3.71 16.95
C SER A 302 -24.50 -3.78 16.46
N TYR A 303 -24.70 -3.96 15.16
CA TYR A 303 -26.02 -4.15 14.56
C TYR A 303 -26.69 -5.43 15.10
N VAL A 304 -25.98 -6.57 15.09
CA VAL A 304 -26.50 -7.83 15.63
C VAL A 304 -26.78 -7.70 17.12
N GLN A 305 -25.92 -7.04 17.87
CA GLN A 305 -26.12 -6.80 19.30
C GLN A 305 -27.36 -5.94 19.56
N SER A 306 -27.56 -4.86 18.80
CA SER A 306 -28.76 -4.01 18.90
C SER A 306 -30.04 -4.80 18.56
N LYS A 307 -29.97 -5.67 17.54
CA LYS A 307 -31.08 -6.54 17.16
C LYS A 307 -31.35 -7.66 18.18
N ILE A 308 -30.33 -8.18 18.82
CA ILE A 308 -30.49 -9.11 19.95
C ILE A 308 -31.20 -8.40 21.11
N GLU A 309 -30.83 -7.19 21.45
CA GLU A 309 -31.48 -6.40 22.50
C GLU A 309 -32.95 -6.08 22.16
N GLU A 310 -33.22 -5.68 20.91
CA GLU A 310 -34.58 -5.44 20.40
C GLU A 310 -35.44 -6.73 20.50
N ARG A 311 -34.85 -7.87 20.10
CA ARG A 311 -35.50 -9.18 20.20
C ARG A 311 -35.76 -9.58 21.65
N LEU A 312 -34.83 -9.33 22.57
CA LEU A 312 -35.01 -9.62 24.01
C LEU A 312 -36.15 -8.76 24.62
N ARG A 313 -36.25 -7.47 24.24
CA ARG A 313 -37.37 -6.59 24.63
C ARG A 313 -38.71 -7.14 24.10
N ALA A 314 -38.77 -7.49 22.79
CA ALA A 314 -39.97 -8.07 22.20
C ALA A 314 -40.40 -9.35 22.94
N ARG A 315 -39.48 -10.21 23.34
CA ARG A 315 -39.78 -11.43 24.15
C ARG A 315 -40.29 -11.10 25.54
N ALA A 316 -39.71 -10.09 26.19
CA ALA A 316 -40.17 -9.63 27.50
C ALA A 316 -41.60 -9.08 27.47
N GLU A 317 -41.95 -8.40 26.36
CA GLU A 317 -43.28 -7.86 26.07
C GLU A 317 -44.24 -8.90 25.47
N LYS A 318 -43.81 -10.17 25.35
CA LYS A 318 -44.55 -11.28 24.74
C LYS A 318 -44.97 -11.02 23.26
N ASN A 319 -44.23 -10.15 22.58
CA ASN A 319 -44.42 -9.88 21.15
C ASN A 319 -43.57 -10.89 20.33
N TRP A 320 -44.13 -12.10 20.20
CA TRP A 320 -43.44 -13.23 19.54
C TRP A 320 -43.27 -12.98 18.04
N ALA A 321 -44.21 -12.30 17.39
CA ALA A 321 -44.15 -11.99 15.96
C ALA A 321 -42.95 -11.12 15.63
N LEU A 322 -42.67 -10.07 16.41
CA LEU A 322 -41.49 -9.20 16.23
C LEU A 322 -40.19 -9.98 16.53
N SER A 323 -40.20 -10.82 17.57
CA SER A 323 -39.03 -11.66 17.91
C SER A 323 -38.63 -12.61 16.78
N ASP A 324 -39.62 -13.22 16.09
CA ASP A 324 -39.38 -14.13 14.97
C ASP A 324 -38.96 -13.36 13.73
N GLN A 325 -39.55 -12.20 13.46
CA GLN A 325 -39.20 -11.32 12.36
C GLN A 325 -37.72 -10.88 12.44
N ILE A 326 -37.24 -10.48 13.64
CA ILE A 326 -35.83 -10.10 13.86
C ILE A 326 -34.90 -11.29 13.62
N ARG A 327 -35.28 -12.48 14.05
CA ARG A 327 -34.52 -13.70 13.81
C ARG A 327 -34.39 -14.02 12.33
N ASP A 328 -35.49 -13.90 11.59
CA ASP A 328 -35.51 -14.17 10.15
C ASP A 328 -34.74 -13.09 9.37
N GLU A 329 -34.80 -11.82 9.77
CA GLU A 329 -34.00 -10.73 9.23
C GLU A 329 -32.50 -11.02 9.38
N LEU A 330 -32.05 -11.43 10.55
CA LEU A 330 -30.66 -11.77 10.80
C LEU A 330 -30.23 -13.02 10.04
N LYS A 331 -31.11 -14.03 9.95
CA LYS A 331 -30.86 -15.25 9.17
C LYS A 331 -30.74 -14.96 7.68
N ALA A 332 -31.55 -14.06 7.12
CA ALA A 332 -31.44 -13.62 5.73
C ALA A 332 -30.12 -12.91 5.42
N LYS A 333 -29.47 -12.33 6.45
CA LYS A 333 -28.13 -11.73 6.38
C LYS A 333 -26.98 -12.71 6.71
N GLY A 334 -27.26 -14.01 6.77
CA GLY A 334 -26.28 -15.05 7.07
C GLY A 334 -25.83 -15.06 8.55
N ILE A 335 -26.69 -14.63 9.49
CA ILE A 335 -26.40 -14.60 10.92
C ILE A 335 -27.32 -15.58 11.62
N ILE A 336 -26.71 -16.52 12.36
CA ILE A 336 -27.41 -17.54 13.12
C ILE A 336 -27.34 -17.17 14.60
N LEU A 337 -28.53 -16.97 15.23
CA LEU A 337 -28.63 -16.75 16.67
C LEU A 337 -28.69 -18.09 17.41
N LYS A 338 -27.93 -18.19 18.51
CA LYS A 338 -27.93 -19.32 19.44
C LYS A 338 -28.36 -18.82 20.82
N ASP A 339 -29.57 -19.24 21.23
CA ASP A 339 -30.08 -18.92 22.54
C ASP A 339 -29.56 -19.94 23.60
N SER A 340 -29.09 -19.45 24.74
CA SER A 340 -28.65 -20.24 25.87
C SER A 340 -29.18 -19.65 27.19
N PRO A 341 -29.13 -20.37 28.30
CA PRO A 341 -29.49 -19.82 29.61
C PRO A 341 -28.63 -18.63 30.04
N GLN A 342 -27.42 -18.50 29.46
CA GLN A 342 -26.48 -17.40 29.72
C GLN A 342 -26.68 -16.20 28.80
N GLY A 343 -27.57 -16.28 27.78
CA GLY A 343 -27.86 -15.23 26.84
C GLY A 343 -27.90 -15.72 25.41
N THR A 344 -28.14 -14.79 24.46
CA THR A 344 -28.13 -15.06 23.02
C THR A 344 -26.75 -14.74 22.46
N THR A 345 -26.12 -15.73 21.82
CA THR A 345 -24.88 -15.59 21.05
C THR A 345 -25.19 -15.72 19.56
N TRP A 346 -24.27 -15.35 18.71
CA TRP A 346 -24.43 -15.44 17.26
C TRP A 346 -23.17 -15.90 16.56
N GLU A 347 -23.35 -16.48 15.39
CA GLU A 347 -22.28 -16.85 14.47
C GLU A 347 -22.69 -16.51 13.03
N LYS A 348 -21.70 -16.32 12.16
CA LYS A 348 -21.93 -16.13 10.73
C LYS A 348 -22.08 -17.49 10.07
N ALA A 349 -23.14 -17.65 9.23
CA ALA A 349 -23.43 -18.89 8.51
C ALA A 349 -22.38 -19.24 7.46
#